data_597f6b8baed6798955addd74a7e7b876
#
_entry.id   597f6b8baed6798955addd74a7e7b876
#
_cell.length_a   1.000
_cell.length_b   1.000
_cell.length_c   1.000
_cell.angle_alpha   90.00
_cell.angle_beta   90.00
_cell.angle_gamma   90.00
#
_symmetry.space_group_name_H-M   'P 1'
#
loop_
_entity.id
_entity.type
_entity.pdbx_description
1 polymer ?
#
loop_
_entity_poly.entity_id
_entity_poly.type
_entity_poly.pdbx_seq_one_letter_code
_entity_poly.pdbx_strand_id
1 'polypeptide(L)'
;MKNYIMSKVIKAVPVKMVNGCFWPEGLPLPQPKLTPAPCGDCACKDVGVHIEEGYMFLTEQDANYPQYMKAEDFEACCREADNMDFGDAIAVMKDGAKVARKGWNGKDMYVFLAYEADFVTDADISAFDGKDVEVGDMLVLKTAQDTFQPGWLASQADMLAEDWYIV
;
A
#
# COMPACT_ATOMS: atom_id res chain seq x y z
N MET A 1 -6.43 9.01 0.68
CA MET A 1 -5.28 8.33 0.03
C MET A 1 -5.46 6.85 0.27
N LYS A 2 -5.37 6.01 -0.76
CA LYS A 2 -5.49 4.55 -0.64
C LYS A 2 -4.12 3.89 -0.79
N ASN A 3 -3.97 2.70 -0.22
CA ASN A 3 -2.78 1.86 -0.41
C ASN A 3 -2.99 0.93 -1.61
N TYR A 4 -1.97 0.73 -2.39
CA TYR A 4 -1.95 -0.16 -3.54
C TYR A 4 -0.73 -1.07 -3.47
N ILE A 5 -0.84 -2.26 -4.06
CA ILE A 5 0.26 -3.20 -4.22
C ILE A 5 0.69 -3.16 -5.69
N MET A 6 1.94 -2.86 -5.90
CA MET A 6 2.68 -3.09 -7.13
C MET A 6 3.70 -4.20 -6.83
N SER A 7 4.96 -4.01 -6.94
CA SER A 7 5.96 -4.90 -6.32
C SER A 7 6.17 -4.59 -4.84
N LYS A 8 5.70 -3.42 -4.38
CA LYS A 8 5.71 -2.92 -3.00
C LYS A 8 4.44 -2.14 -2.72
N VAL A 9 4.15 -1.91 -1.45
CA VAL A 9 3.04 -1.05 -1.05
C VAL A 9 3.35 0.40 -1.40
N ILE A 10 2.46 1.01 -2.16
CA ILE A 10 2.53 2.43 -2.51
C ILE A 10 1.24 3.15 -2.10
N LYS A 11 1.35 4.43 -1.84
CA LYS A 11 0.20 5.30 -1.60
C LYS A 11 -0.06 6.11 -2.85
N ALA A 12 -1.22 5.93 -3.46
CA ALA A 12 -1.61 6.63 -4.66
C ALA A 12 -2.88 7.46 -4.47
N VAL A 13 -2.98 8.50 -5.27
CA VAL A 13 -4.14 9.39 -5.31
C VAL A 13 -4.62 9.47 -6.75
N PRO A 14 -5.91 9.22 -7.02
CA PRO A 14 -6.45 9.43 -8.34
C PRO A 14 -6.36 10.91 -8.71
N VAL A 15 -5.99 11.18 -9.93
CA VAL A 15 -5.84 12.53 -10.48
C VAL A 15 -6.37 12.60 -11.90
N LYS A 16 -6.77 13.80 -12.32
CA LYS A 16 -7.07 14.08 -13.72
C LYS A 16 -5.98 14.97 -14.29
N MET A 17 -5.53 14.66 -15.48
CA MET A 17 -4.65 15.52 -16.24
C MET A 17 -5.47 16.27 -17.28
N VAL A 18 -5.46 17.58 -17.22
CA VAL A 18 -6.17 18.46 -18.15
C VAL A 18 -5.15 19.25 -18.94
N ASN A 19 -5.04 18.99 -20.24
CA ASN A 19 -4.08 19.65 -21.13
C ASN A 19 -2.63 19.66 -20.57
N GLY A 20 -2.20 18.54 -19.99
CA GLY A 20 -0.87 18.39 -19.42
C GLY A 20 -0.66 18.97 -18.01
N CYS A 21 -1.72 19.48 -17.37
CA CYS A 21 -1.67 19.93 -15.97
C CYS A 21 -2.43 18.98 -15.06
N PHE A 22 -1.82 18.61 -13.93
CA PHE A 22 -2.47 17.77 -12.93
C PHE A 22 -3.61 18.49 -12.22
N TRP A 23 -4.72 17.80 -12.08
CA TRP A 23 -5.89 18.26 -11.36
C TRP A 23 -6.36 17.21 -10.36
N PRO A 24 -6.32 17.47 -9.05
CA PRO A 24 -6.77 16.53 -8.05
C PRO A 24 -8.25 16.18 -8.22
N GLU A 25 -8.60 14.92 -8.03
CA GLU A 25 -9.99 14.50 -8.04
C GLU A 25 -10.80 15.20 -6.95
N GLY A 26 -12.05 15.59 -7.28
CA GLY A 26 -12.93 16.30 -6.35
C GLY A 26 -12.83 17.83 -6.39
N LEU A 27 -11.85 18.40 -7.09
CA LEU A 27 -11.86 19.83 -7.39
C LEU A 27 -12.65 20.10 -8.67
N PRO A 28 -13.40 21.23 -8.74
CA PRO A 28 -14.09 21.61 -9.96
C PRO A 28 -13.05 21.83 -11.08
N LEU A 29 -13.23 21.14 -12.21
CA LEU A 29 -12.38 21.34 -13.39
C LEU A 29 -12.42 22.83 -13.79
N PRO A 30 -11.27 23.44 -14.11
CA PRO A 30 -11.27 24.79 -14.62
C PRO A 30 -12.10 24.80 -15.89
N GLN A 31 -13.11 25.64 -15.94
CA GLN A 31 -13.81 25.86 -17.19
C GLN A 31 -12.80 26.44 -18.18
N PRO A 32 -12.62 25.83 -19.36
CA PRO A 32 -11.74 26.41 -20.36
C PRO A 32 -12.29 27.80 -20.70
N LYS A 33 -11.59 28.82 -20.23
CA LYS A 33 -11.77 30.14 -20.82
C LYS A 33 -11.23 30.00 -22.24
N LEU A 34 -12.10 29.77 -23.19
CA LEU A 34 -11.82 29.87 -24.61
C LEU A 34 -11.49 31.34 -24.90
N THR A 35 -10.33 31.81 -24.49
CA THR A 35 -9.73 32.95 -25.09
C THR A 35 -8.86 32.42 -26.23
N PRO A 36 -9.24 32.60 -27.47
CA PRO A 36 -8.34 32.31 -28.56
C PRO A 36 -7.14 33.22 -28.35
N ALA A 37 -6.00 32.65 -27.98
CA ALA A 37 -4.75 33.40 -28.11
C ALA A 37 -4.61 33.77 -29.58
N PRO A 38 -4.32 35.02 -29.93
CA PRO A 38 -4.06 35.42 -31.32
C PRO A 38 -2.72 34.82 -31.73
N CYS A 39 -2.72 33.59 -32.12
CA CYS A 39 -1.60 32.92 -32.73
C CYS A 39 -1.83 33.02 -34.24
N GLY A 40 -1.15 33.95 -34.89
CA GLY A 40 -1.05 33.97 -36.35
C GLY A 40 -0.39 32.65 -36.78
N ASP A 41 -1.02 31.94 -37.69
CA ASP A 41 -0.46 30.83 -38.47
C ASP A 41 -0.09 29.50 -37.75
N CYS A 42 -0.50 29.21 -36.57
CA CYS A 42 -0.41 27.83 -36.09
C CYS A 42 -1.73 27.08 -36.30
N ALA A 43 -1.63 25.81 -36.73
CA ALA A 43 -2.75 24.89 -36.94
C ALA A 43 -3.44 24.44 -35.63
N CYS A 44 -3.58 25.30 -34.65
CA CYS A 44 -4.24 25.05 -33.38
C CYS A 44 -5.76 25.19 -33.49
N LYS A 45 -6.34 24.66 -34.56
CA LYS A 45 -7.78 24.75 -34.84
C LYS A 45 -8.53 23.80 -34.00
N ASP A 46 -8.59 23.47 -32.99
CA ASP A 46 -9.35 22.60 -32.05
C ASP A 46 -8.44 22.07 -30.94
N VAL A 47 -8.00 22.93 -30.05
CA VAL A 47 -7.49 22.41 -28.75
C VAL A 47 -8.71 22.05 -27.92
N GLY A 48 -9.28 20.88 -28.18
CA GLY A 48 -10.24 20.27 -27.30
C GLY A 48 -9.63 20.14 -25.90
N VAL A 49 -10.45 20.21 -24.86
CA VAL A 49 -10.01 19.88 -23.50
C VAL A 49 -9.70 18.38 -23.50
N HIS A 50 -8.41 18.04 -23.44
CA HIS A 50 -7.98 16.66 -23.30
C HIS A 50 -7.88 16.34 -21.82
N ILE A 51 -8.69 15.36 -21.36
CA ILE A 51 -8.70 14.89 -19.98
C ILE A 51 -8.19 13.46 -19.99
N GLU A 52 -7.12 13.21 -19.25
CA GLU A 52 -6.63 11.87 -18.95
C GLU A 52 -6.85 11.58 -17.45
N GLU A 53 -7.33 10.39 -17.14
CA GLU A 53 -7.42 9.90 -15.78
C GLU A 53 -6.19 9.06 -15.44
N GLY A 54 -5.71 9.16 -14.22
CA GLY A 54 -4.53 8.43 -13.77
C GLY A 54 -4.33 8.55 -12.27
N TYR A 55 -3.17 8.10 -11.83
CA TYR A 55 -2.77 8.11 -10.43
C TYR A 55 -1.44 8.82 -10.25
N MET A 56 -1.35 9.61 -9.18
CA MET A 56 -0.09 10.13 -8.67
C MET A 56 0.32 9.33 -7.43
N PHE A 57 1.56 8.91 -7.38
CA PHE A 57 2.11 8.15 -6.27
C PHE A 57 3.56 8.54 -6.00
N LEU A 58 4.01 8.24 -4.77
CA LEU A 58 5.39 8.39 -4.35
C LEU A 58 6.02 7.02 -4.22
N THR A 59 7.24 6.88 -4.69
CA THR A 59 8.07 5.71 -4.45
C THR A 59 9.12 6.03 -3.38
N GLU A 60 9.68 5.00 -2.74
CA GLU A 60 10.76 5.20 -1.76
C GLU A 60 12.00 5.86 -2.38
N GLN A 61 12.24 5.60 -3.67
CA GLN A 61 13.38 6.14 -4.41
C GLN A 61 13.20 7.63 -4.74
N ASP A 62 11.96 8.07 -4.92
CA ASP A 62 11.60 9.43 -5.30
C ASP A 62 10.56 10.04 -4.35
N ALA A 63 10.84 10.02 -3.05
CA ALA A 63 9.90 10.52 -2.03
C ALA A 63 9.55 12.02 -2.20
N ASN A 64 10.35 12.77 -2.94
CA ASN A 64 10.14 14.21 -3.18
C ASN A 64 9.49 14.51 -4.53
N TYR A 65 9.40 13.54 -5.42
CA TYR A 65 8.88 13.74 -6.77
C TYR A 65 7.78 12.73 -7.08
N PRO A 66 6.50 13.15 -6.99
CA PRO A 66 5.39 12.27 -7.31
C PRO A 66 5.46 11.85 -8.79
N GLN A 67 5.27 10.56 -9.00
CA GLN A 67 5.19 9.97 -10.34
C GLN A 67 3.73 9.90 -10.76
N TYR A 68 3.50 9.98 -12.07
CA TYR A 68 2.19 9.82 -12.68
C TYR A 68 2.14 8.57 -13.54
N MET A 69 1.03 7.86 -13.48
CA MET A 69 0.70 6.74 -14.35
C MET A 69 -0.75 6.86 -14.82
N LYS A 70 -1.02 6.56 -16.08
CA LYS A 70 -2.39 6.51 -16.61
C LYS A 70 -3.21 5.46 -15.85
N ALA A 71 -4.52 5.68 -15.74
CA ALA A 71 -5.39 4.79 -14.98
C ALA A 71 -5.30 3.34 -15.48
N GLU A 72 -5.38 3.13 -16.79
CA GLU A 72 -5.30 1.80 -17.41
C GLU A 72 -4.00 1.06 -17.09
N ASP A 73 -2.86 1.75 -17.14
CA ASP A 73 -1.55 1.15 -16.85
C ASP A 73 -1.40 0.89 -15.34
N PHE A 74 -1.89 1.82 -14.50
CA PHE A 74 -1.85 1.67 -13.05
C PHE A 74 -2.71 0.50 -12.58
N GLU A 75 -3.95 0.41 -13.05
CA GLU A 75 -4.90 -0.66 -12.70
C GLU A 75 -4.47 -2.03 -13.25
N ALA A 76 -3.68 -2.05 -14.32
CA ALA A 76 -3.11 -3.29 -14.85
C ALA A 76 -1.96 -3.84 -13.98
N CYS A 77 -1.20 -2.98 -13.29
CA CYS A 77 -0.03 -3.38 -12.50
C CYS A 77 -0.20 -3.22 -10.99
N CYS A 78 -1.23 -2.50 -10.54
CA CYS A 78 -1.48 -2.21 -9.14
C CYS A 78 -2.89 -2.66 -8.74
N ARG A 79 -3.02 -3.16 -7.52
CA ARG A 79 -4.32 -3.49 -6.92
C ARG A 79 -4.45 -2.87 -5.54
N GLU A 80 -5.67 -2.61 -5.10
CA GLU A 80 -5.92 -2.08 -3.76
C GLU A 80 -5.47 -3.07 -2.69
N ALA A 81 -4.81 -2.55 -1.65
CA ALA A 81 -4.28 -3.35 -0.53
C ALA A 81 -5.33 -3.60 0.58
N ASP A 82 -6.61 -3.65 0.24
CA ASP A 82 -7.70 -3.88 1.18
C ASP A 82 -8.50 -5.17 0.92
N ASN A 83 -8.14 -5.92 -0.13
CA ASN A 83 -8.65 -7.25 -0.47
C ASN A 83 -7.50 -8.13 -0.99
N MET A 84 -6.46 -8.26 -0.18
CA MET A 84 -5.28 -9.05 -0.50
C MET A 84 -5.53 -10.54 -0.28
N ASP A 85 -4.86 -11.38 -1.06
CA ASP A 85 -4.68 -12.78 -0.71
C ASP A 85 -3.59 -12.96 0.38
N PHE A 86 -3.40 -14.19 0.85
CA PHE A 86 -2.40 -14.45 1.90
C PHE A 86 -0.96 -14.27 1.41
N GLY A 87 -0.69 -14.50 0.12
CA GLY A 87 0.63 -14.28 -0.47
C GLY A 87 1.00 -12.80 -0.44
N ASP A 88 0.06 -11.92 -0.79
CA ASP A 88 0.22 -10.49 -0.67
C ASP A 88 0.41 -10.05 0.77
N ALA A 89 -0.39 -10.59 1.70
CA ALA A 89 -0.27 -10.29 3.11
C ALA A 89 1.13 -10.63 3.64
N ILE A 90 1.71 -11.76 3.24
CA ILE A 90 3.10 -12.12 3.56
C ILE A 90 4.10 -11.14 2.93
N ALA A 91 3.90 -10.77 1.67
CA ALA A 91 4.80 -9.84 0.97
C ALA A 91 4.85 -8.48 1.67
N VAL A 92 3.69 -7.90 2.01
CA VAL A 92 3.64 -6.59 2.68
C VAL A 92 4.14 -6.65 4.13
N MET A 93 3.98 -7.79 4.82
CA MET A 93 4.57 -7.99 6.16
C MET A 93 6.10 -8.00 6.11
N LYS A 94 6.71 -8.57 5.06
CA LYS A 94 8.17 -8.51 4.85
C LYS A 94 8.66 -7.08 4.59
N ASP A 95 7.82 -6.21 4.08
CA ASP A 95 8.09 -4.77 3.93
C ASP A 95 7.75 -3.97 5.21
N GLY A 96 7.46 -4.65 6.33
CA GLY A 96 7.23 -4.02 7.64
C GLY A 96 5.78 -3.60 7.91
N ALA A 97 4.83 -3.96 7.05
CA ALA A 97 3.42 -3.66 7.27
C ALA A 97 2.80 -4.58 8.34
N LYS A 98 1.71 -4.09 8.93
CA LYS A 98 0.81 -4.88 9.78
C LYS A 98 -0.43 -5.21 8.98
N VAL A 99 -0.88 -6.46 9.06
CA VAL A 99 -2.03 -6.94 8.28
C VAL A 99 -3.10 -7.56 9.17
N ALA A 100 -4.34 -7.46 8.75
CA ALA A 100 -5.47 -8.09 9.40
C ALA A 100 -6.45 -8.63 8.36
N ARG A 101 -7.40 -9.45 8.81
CA ARG A 101 -8.50 -9.93 7.99
C ARG A 101 -9.82 -9.27 8.39
N LYS A 102 -10.62 -8.92 7.38
CA LYS A 102 -11.99 -8.42 7.61
C LYS A 102 -12.87 -9.47 8.29
N GLY A 103 -12.62 -10.76 8.03
CA GLY A 103 -13.35 -11.88 8.61
C GLY A 103 -12.96 -12.25 10.04
N TRP A 104 -11.98 -11.61 10.66
CA TRP A 104 -11.64 -11.90 12.06
C TRP A 104 -12.66 -11.31 13.03
N ASN A 105 -13.07 -12.10 14.02
CA ASN A 105 -14.06 -11.69 15.01
C ASN A 105 -13.50 -10.78 16.11
N GLY A 106 -12.19 -10.71 16.26
CA GLY A 106 -11.51 -9.89 17.27
C GLY A 106 -11.32 -8.46 16.79
N LYS A 107 -11.61 -7.49 17.66
CA LYS A 107 -11.38 -6.08 17.37
C LYS A 107 -9.88 -5.76 17.42
N ASP A 108 -9.41 -4.96 16.49
CA ASP A 108 -8.04 -4.42 16.44
C ASP A 108 -6.94 -5.50 16.47
N MET A 109 -7.26 -6.70 15.98
CA MET A 109 -6.28 -7.77 15.77
C MET A 109 -5.46 -7.52 14.51
N TYR A 110 -4.18 -7.83 14.57
CA TYR A 110 -3.31 -7.82 13.39
C TYR A 110 -2.13 -8.77 13.54
N VAL A 111 -1.53 -9.15 12.44
CA VAL A 111 -0.28 -9.91 12.38
C VAL A 111 0.81 -9.05 11.75
N PHE A 112 2.03 -9.24 12.19
CA PHE A 112 3.21 -8.60 11.62
C PHE A 112 4.41 -9.56 11.68
N LEU A 113 5.42 -9.28 10.88
CA LEU A 113 6.69 -9.98 10.93
C LEU A 113 7.59 -9.28 11.96
N ALA A 114 8.02 -10.03 12.96
CA ALA A 114 9.04 -9.59 13.91
C ALA A 114 10.37 -10.19 13.49
N TYR A 115 11.37 -9.34 13.43
CA TYR A 115 12.76 -9.72 13.14
C TYR A 115 13.48 -10.08 14.43
N GLU A 116 14.58 -10.80 14.31
CA GLU A 116 15.42 -11.25 15.41
C GLU A 116 15.69 -10.18 16.49
N ALA A 117 15.94 -8.95 16.08
CA ALA A 117 16.24 -7.82 16.97
C ALA A 117 15.04 -7.31 17.79
N ASP A 118 13.81 -7.71 17.44
CA ASP A 118 12.58 -7.20 18.07
C ASP A 118 12.21 -7.95 19.36
N PHE A 119 12.90 -9.05 19.66
CA PHE A 119 12.63 -9.87 20.83
C PHE A 119 13.77 -9.79 21.86
N VAL A 120 13.50 -9.09 22.95
CA VAL A 120 14.31 -9.19 24.16
C VAL A 120 13.55 -10.08 25.14
N THR A 121 14.11 -11.19 25.52
CA THR A 121 13.54 -12.06 26.56
C THR A 121 14.35 -11.95 27.85
N ASP A 122 13.67 -11.64 28.95
CA ASP A 122 14.21 -11.74 30.31
C ASP A 122 14.13 -13.17 30.86
N ALA A 123 13.66 -14.11 30.05
CA ALA A 123 13.56 -15.50 30.47
C ALA A 123 14.96 -16.07 30.72
N ASP A 124 15.16 -16.67 31.88
CA ASP A 124 16.34 -17.50 32.17
C ASP A 124 16.29 -18.75 31.27
N ILE A 125 16.98 -18.67 30.14
CA ILE A 125 17.10 -19.78 29.21
C ILE A 125 18.34 -20.62 29.56
N SER A 126 18.54 -20.86 30.85
CA SER A 126 19.62 -21.72 31.38
C SER A 126 19.65 -23.12 30.74
N ALA A 127 18.54 -23.54 30.13
CA ALA A 127 18.44 -24.77 29.34
C ALA A 127 19.38 -24.81 28.12
N PHE A 128 19.88 -23.66 27.65
CA PHE A 128 20.78 -23.59 26.49
C PHE A 128 22.26 -23.55 26.85
N ASP A 129 22.60 -23.75 28.11
CA ASP A 129 23.97 -23.99 28.60
C ASP A 129 25.00 -22.94 28.12
N GLY A 130 24.63 -21.66 28.21
CA GLY A 130 25.51 -20.51 27.88
C GLY A 130 25.79 -20.34 26.38
N LYS A 131 25.02 -20.97 25.50
CA LYS A 131 25.07 -20.70 24.06
C LYS A 131 24.21 -19.50 23.75
N ASP A 132 24.72 -18.60 22.91
CA ASP A 132 23.91 -17.58 22.30
C ASP A 132 22.86 -18.25 21.41
N VAL A 133 21.59 -18.01 21.69
CA VAL A 133 20.46 -18.52 20.88
C VAL A 133 19.91 -17.38 20.08
N GLU A 134 20.06 -17.48 18.78
CA GLU A 134 19.43 -16.56 17.84
C GLU A 134 17.95 -16.93 17.68
N VAL A 135 17.07 -15.94 17.85
CA VAL A 135 15.63 -16.09 17.57
C VAL A 135 15.41 -15.63 16.14
N GLY A 136 15.01 -16.55 15.27
CA GLY A 136 14.75 -16.21 13.87
C GLY A 136 13.47 -15.37 13.69
N ASP A 137 13.30 -14.86 12.51
CA ASP A 137 12.11 -14.11 12.10
C ASP A 137 10.83 -14.90 12.35
N MET A 138 9.81 -14.26 12.91
CA MET A 138 8.56 -14.92 13.23
C MET A 138 7.34 -14.02 13.03
N LEU A 139 6.20 -14.66 12.72
CA LEU A 139 4.92 -13.96 12.70
C LEU A 139 4.39 -13.82 14.13
N VAL A 140 3.95 -12.62 14.45
CA VAL A 140 3.40 -12.26 15.76
C VAL A 140 1.97 -11.76 15.59
N LEU A 141 1.05 -12.36 16.33
CA LEU A 141 -0.34 -11.92 16.38
C LEU A 141 -0.55 -10.97 17.56
N LYS A 142 -1.03 -9.76 17.27
CA LYS A 142 -1.65 -8.91 18.29
C LYS A 142 -3.10 -9.35 18.47
N THR A 143 -3.44 -9.80 19.66
CA THR A 143 -4.80 -10.29 19.98
C THR A 143 -5.77 -9.16 20.30
N ALA A 144 -7.05 -9.48 20.35
CA ALA A 144 -8.10 -8.56 20.78
C ALA A 144 -7.99 -8.12 22.27
N GLN A 145 -7.19 -8.82 23.07
CA GLN A 145 -6.89 -8.51 24.48
C GLN A 145 -5.62 -7.67 24.66
N ASP A 146 -5.11 -7.07 23.57
CA ASP A 146 -3.88 -6.28 23.55
C ASP A 146 -2.61 -7.04 23.99
N THR A 147 -2.59 -8.36 23.78
CA THR A 147 -1.41 -9.19 24.01
C THR A 147 -0.77 -9.60 22.67
N PHE A 148 0.54 -9.83 22.70
CA PHE A 148 1.28 -10.35 21.56
C PHE A 148 1.51 -11.86 21.72
N GLN A 149 1.22 -12.60 20.68
CA GLN A 149 1.46 -14.04 20.59
C GLN A 149 2.51 -14.32 19.52
N PRO A 150 3.77 -14.55 19.91
CA PRO A 150 4.84 -14.96 18.99
C PRO A 150 4.57 -16.35 18.40
N GLY A 151 5.01 -16.58 17.17
CA GLY A 151 4.86 -17.86 16.49
C GLY A 151 3.44 -18.13 16.01
N TRP A 152 2.71 -17.10 15.59
CA TRP A 152 1.38 -17.29 15.03
C TRP A 152 1.41 -18.16 13.78
N LEU A 153 0.54 -19.17 13.76
CA LEU A 153 0.36 -20.09 12.64
C LEU A 153 -0.96 -19.77 11.92
N ALA A 154 -0.86 -19.47 10.61
CA ALA A 154 -2.04 -19.26 9.79
C ALA A 154 -2.88 -20.55 9.69
N SER A 155 -4.17 -20.43 9.95
CA SER A 155 -5.10 -21.51 9.66
C SER A 155 -5.34 -21.66 8.15
N GLN A 156 -5.92 -22.77 7.70
CA GLN A 156 -6.33 -22.89 6.29
C GLN A 156 -7.31 -21.78 5.88
N ALA A 157 -8.21 -21.39 6.79
CA ALA A 157 -9.13 -20.29 6.55
C ALA A 157 -8.40 -18.95 6.36
N ASP A 158 -7.26 -18.75 7.02
CA ASP A 158 -6.44 -17.56 6.84
C ASP A 158 -5.65 -17.61 5.53
N MET A 159 -5.06 -18.76 5.20
CA MET A 159 -4.28 -18.95 3.99
C MET A 159 -5.10 -18.86 2.69
N LEU A 160 -6.37 -19.24 2.74
CA LEU A 160 -7.28 -19.23 1.59
C LEU A 160 -8.15 -17.98 1.51
N ALA A 161 -7.94 -17.03 2.39
CA ALA A 161 -8.72 -15.80 2.44
C ALA A 161 -8.22 -14.76 1.43
N GLU A 162 -9.16 -13.98 0.91
CA GLU A 162 -8.94 -12.87 -0.01
C GLU A 162 -9.43 -11.53 0.60
N ASP A 163 -9.47 -11.44 1.93
CA ASP A 163 -9.99 -10.31 2.69
C ASP A 163 -8.94 -9.65 3.58
N TRP A 164 -7.67 -9.88 3.29
CA TRP A 164 -6.56 -9.27 3.99
C TRP A 164 -6.44 -7.78 3.67
N TYR A 165 -6.03 -6.99 4.64
CA TYR A 165 -5.81 -5.55 4.48
C TYR A 165 -4.66 -5.05 5.37
N ILE A 166 -4.08 -3.89 5.02
CA ILE A 166 -3.05 -3.21 5.81
C ILE A 166 -3.73 -2.37 6.89
N VAL A 167 -3.27 -2.52 8.15
CA VAL A 167 -3.79 -1.81 9.34
C VAL A 167 -3.17 -0.43 9.46
#